data_0fa6e9e0a4a7bfed5d8f4e2e76d43b0b
#
_entry.id   0fa6e9e0a4a7bfed5d8f4e2e76d43b0b
#
_cell.length_a   1.000
_cell.length_b   1.000
_cell.length_c   1.000
_cell.angle_alpha   90.00
_cell.angle_beta   90.00
_cell.angle_gamma   90.00
#
_symmetry.space_group_name_H-M   'P 1'
#
loop_
_entity.id
_entity.type
_entity.pdbx_description
1 polymer ?
#
loop_
_entity_poly.entity_id
_entity_poly.type
_entity_poly.pdbx_seq_one_letter_code
_entity_poly.pdbx_strand_id
1 'polypeptide(L)'
;MIRLEEYISEEGSNPFADWFDSLDAHAANKVNTYLTRIAEGNTSSLKPLKGAFQEVRIDWGPGYRVYAGKDGNTLIILLGGGTKQRQQKDIHKAEELWEEYKKRKKGSKS
;
A
#
# COMPACT_ATOMS: atom_id res chain seq x y z
N MET A 1 -3.94 10.08 -14.51
CA MET A 1 -4.55 9.19 -13.50
C MET A 1 -3.56 8.13 -13.05
N ILE A 2 -3.63 7.78 -11.78
CA ILE A 2 -2.75 6.78 -11.20
C ILE A 2 -3.53 5.48 -11.01
N ARG A 3 -2.97 4.37 -11.45
CA ARG A 3 -3.57 3.05 -11.25
C ARG A 3 -3.07 2.44 -9.95
N LEU A 4 -3.99 1.93 -9.14
CA LEU A 4 -3.65 1.24 -7.90
C LEU A 4 -3.90 -0.26 -8.10
N GLU A 5 -2.91 -1.09 -7.77
CA GLU A 5 -3.03 -2.54 -7.88
C GLU A 5 -2.68 -3.20 -6.55
N GLU A 6 -3.49 -4.16 -6.14
CA GLU A 6 -3.21 -4.93 -4.94
C GLU A 6 -2.19 -6.01 -5.26
N TYR A 7 -1.19 -6.13 -4.41
CA TYR A 7 -0.14 -7.11 -4.62
C TYR A 7 -0.58 -8.52 -4.21
N ILE A 8 -0.47 -9.46 -5.12
CA ILE A 8 -0.66 -10.88 -4.84
C ILE A 8 0.73 -11.49 -4.73
N SER A 9 1.07 -12.02 -3.55
CA SER A 9 2.40 -12.58 -3.30
C SER A 9 2.62 -13.88 -4.08
N GLU A 10 3.86 -14.35 -4.13
CA GLU A 10 4.18 -15.64 -4.76
C GLU A 10 3.40 -16.79 -4.13
N GLU A 11 3.09 -16.66 -2.85
CA GLU A 11 2.32 -17.67 -2.12
C GLU A 11 0.82 -17.56 -2.37
N GLY A 12 0.39 -16.56 -3.13
CA GLY A 12 -1.02 -16.37 -3.45
C GLY A 12 -1.79 -15.54 -2.43
N SER A 13 -1.12 -14.91 -1.47
CA SER A 13 -1.79 -14.07 -0.48
C SER A 13 -1.91 -12.63 -0.98
N ASN A 14 -2.92 -11.94 -0.47
CA ASN A 14 -3.15 -10.52 -0.75
C ASN A 14 -3.20 -9.76 0.56
N PRO A 15 -2.04 -9.33 1.09
CA PRO A 15 -1.99 -8.71 2.41
C PRO A 15 -2.82 -7.42 2.54
N PHE A 16 -2.87 -6.61 1.48
CA PHE A 16 -3.71 -5.40 1.53
C PHE A 16 -5.19 -5.77 1.68
N ALA A 17 -5.69 -6.69 0.86
CA ALA A 17 -7.10 -7.10 0.91
C ALA A 17 -7.44 -7.73 2.27
N ASP A 18 -6.55 -8.58 2.78
CA ASP A 18 -6.76 -9.22 4.08
C ASP A 18 -6.90 -8.17 5.19
N TRP A 19 -6.03 -7.17 5.19
CA TRP A 19 -6.10 -6.08 6.15
C TRP A 19 -7.36 -5.24 5.94
N PHE A 20 -7.64 -4.85 4.70
CA PHE A 20 -8.79 -4.00 4.37
C PHE A 20 -10.11 -4.66 4.79
N ASP A 21 -10.24 -5.96 4.53
CA ASP A 21 -11.44 -6.71 4.86
C ASP A 21 -11.64 -6.86 6.38
N SER A 22 -10.59 -6.65 7.17
CA SER A 22 -10.68 -6.70 8.63
C SER A 22 -11.22 -5.40 9.24
N LEU A 23 -11.32 -4.33 8.45
CA LEU A 23 -11.75 -3.02 8.94
C LEU A 23 -13.27 -2.94 9.04
N ASP A 24 -13.77 -2.13 10.01
CA ASP A 24 -15.19 -1.83 10.01
C ASP A 24 -15.53 -0.89 8.84
N ALA A 25 -16.82 -0.69 8.60
CA ALA A 25 -17.30 0.07 7.45
C ALA A 25 -16.81 1.51 7.45
N HIS A 26 -16.73 2.16 8.61
CA HIS A 26 -16.27 3.55 8.69
C HIS A 26 -14.78 3.66 8.33
N ALA A 27 -13.97 2.76 8.88
CA ALA A 27 -12.54 2.73 8.59
C ALA A 27 -12.29 2.41 7.11
N ALA A 28 -13.00 1.42 6.57
CA ALA A 28 -12.86 1.04 5.17
C ALA A 28 -13.21 2.20 4.24
N ASN A 29 -14.27 2.95 4.56
CA ASN A 29 -14.65 4.13 3.78
C ASN A 29 -13.57 5.20 3.81
N LYS A 30 -12.93 5.41 4.96
CA LYS A 30 -11.85 6.40 5.06
C LYS A 30 -10.64 5.99 4.22
N VAL A 31 -10.24 4.74 4.31
CA VAL A 31 -9.14 4.21 3.51
C VAL A 31 -9.46 4.39 2.02
N ASN A 32 -10.66 4.00 1.62
CA ASN A 32 -11.08 4.10 0.22
C ASN A 32 -11.06 5.54 -0.28
N THR A 33 -11.50 6.49 0.55
CA THR A 33 -11.49 7.91 0.19
C THR A 33 -10.07 8.39 -0.10
N TYR A 34 -9.10 8.03 0.75
CA TYR A 34 -7.71 8.43 0.56
C TYR A 34 -7.11 7.80 -0.70
N LEU A 35 -7.40 6.51 -0.93
CA LEU A 35 -6.89 5.83 -2.12
C LEU A 35 -7.50 6.38 -3.40
N THR A 36 -8.78 6.74 -3.36
CA THR A 36 -9.45 7.34 -4.51
C THR A 36 -8.82 8.67 -4.88
N ARG A 37 -8.48 9.51 -3.90
CA ARG A 37 -7.78 10.77 -4.14
C ARG A 37 -6.45 10.57 -4.83
N ILE A 38 -5.70 9.56 -4.40
CA ILE A 38 -4.42 9.22 -5.03
C ILE A 38 -4.64 8.79 -6.48
N ALA A 39 -5.64 7.95 -6.73
CA ALA A 39 -5.96 7.51 -8.09
C ALA A 39 -6.32 8.68 -8.99
N GLU A 40 -6.91 9.72 -8.44
CA GLU A 40 -7.27 10.93 -9.18
C GLU A 40 -6.09 11.90 -9.35
N GLY A 41 -4.93 11.56 -8.82
CA GLY A 41 -3.71 12.36 -8.96
C GLY A 41 -3.31 13.17 -7.75
N ASN A 42 -4.10 13.17 -6.68
CA ASN A 42 -3.74 13.89 -5.46
C ASN A 42 -2.91 12.99 -4.56
N THR A 43 -1.60 13.17 -4.59
CA THR A 43 -0.64 12.35 -3.85
C THR A 43 -0.18 12.97 -2.53
N SER A 44 -0.90 13.96 -2.02
CA SER A 44 -0.47 14.70 -0.82
C SER A 44 -0.36 13.82 0.43
N SER A 45 -1.15 12.74 0.53
CA SER A 45 -1.08 11.82 1.67
C SER A 45 -0.06 10.70 1.49
N LEU A 46 0.58 10.64 0.34
CA LEU A 46 1.58 9.61 0.02
C LEU A 46 2.96 10.15 0.43
N LYS A 47 3.62 9.45 1.36
CA LYS A 47 4.90 9.90 1.92
C LYS A 47 5.97 8.84 1.68
N PRO A 48 7.16 9.24 1.21
CA PRO A 48 8.23 8.27 1.01
C PRO A 48 8.78 7.74 2.34
N LEU A 49 9.03 6.45 2.38
CA LEU A 49 9.73 5.81 3.50
C LEU A 49 11.15 5.45 3.11
N LYS A 50 11.33 4.90 1.91
CA LYS A 50 12.64 4.51 1.41
C LYS A 50 12.56 4.39 -0.10
N GLY A 51 13.12 5.35 -0.82
CA GLY A 51 13.04 5.36 -2.27
C GLY A 51 11.59 5.33 -2.76
N ALA A 52 11.25 4.36 -3.56
CA ALA A 52 9.89 4.22 -4.10
C ALA A 52 8.91 3.54 -3.14
N PHE A 53 9.40 3.04 -2.01
CA PHE A 53 8.55 2.48 -0.96
C PHE A 53 7.92 3.61 -0.15
N GLN A 54 6.59 3.63 -0.07
CA GLN A 54 5.81 4.75 0.43
C GLN A 54 4.80 4.30 1.46
N GLU A 55 4.27 5.27 2.23
CA GLU A 55 3.09 5.02 3.05
C GLU A 55 2.03 6.06 2.72
N VAL A 56 0.77 5.64 2.80
CA VAL A 56 -0.37 6.55 2.77
C VAL A 56 -0.80 6.75 4.21
N ARG A 57 -0.75 7.99 4.70
CA ARG A 57 -1.15 8.33 6.07
C ARG A 57 -2.62 8.73 6.09
N ILE A 58 -3.38 8.01 6.88
CA ILE A 58 -4.82 8.26 7.03
C ILE A 58 -5.05 8.72 8.47
N ASP A 59 -5.14 10.04 8.65
CA ASP A 59 -5.25 10.66 9.96
C ASP A 59 -6.70 10.69 10.41
N TRP A 60 -7.22 9.50 10.76
CA TRP A 60 -8.58 9.31 11.22
C TRP A 60 -8.61 8.13 12.19
N GLY A 61 -9.42 8.24 13.24
CA GLY A 61 -9.51 7.20 14.25
C GLY A 61 -8.16 6.94 14.91
N PRO A 62 -7.75 5.66 15.03
CA PRO A 62 -6.46 5.32 15.65
C PRO A 62 -5.25 5.65 14.77
N GLY A 63 -5.49 6.15 13.57
CA GLY A 63 -4.44 6.37 12.59
C GLY A 63 -4.15 5.11 11.80
N TYR A 64 -4.42 5.15 10.49
CA TYR A 64 -4.15 4.02 9.61
C TYR A 64 -3.02 4.34 8.65
N ARG A 65 -2.34 3.30 8.21
CA ARG A 65 -1.27 3.39 7.21
C ARG A 65 -1.51 2.34 6.15
N VAL A 66 -1.38 2.75 4.88
CA VAL A 66 -1.35 1.80 3.76
C VAL A 66 0.06 1.86 3.18
N TYR A 67 0.70 0.71 3.06
CA TYR A 67 2.06 0.63 2.53
C TYR A 67 2.02 0.31 1.06
N ALA A 68 2.84 1.00 0.27
CA ALA A 68 2.75 0.95 -1.18
C ALA A 68 4.12 1.13 -1.82
N GLY A 69 4.24 0.68 -3.06
CA GLY A 69 5.43 0.93 -3.85
C GLY A 69 5.06 1.64 -5.15
N LYS A 70 5.81 2.67 -5.50
CA LYS A 70 5.61 3.37 -6.78
C LYS A 70 6.39 2.65 -7.87
N ASP A 71 5.68 2.25 -8.91
CA ASP A 71 6.30 1.66 -10.09
C ASP A 71 6.09 2.64 -11.24
N GLY A 72 7.05 3.54 -11.39
CA GLY A 72 6.92 4.64 -12.34
C GLY A 72 5.98 5.72 -11.83
N ASN A 73 5.42 6.50 -12.74
CA ASN A 73 4.62 7.67 -12.38
C ASN A 73 3.11 7.39 -12.34
N THR A 74 2.68 6.25 -12.84
CA THR A 74 1.24 5.98 -13.02
C THR A 74 0.74 4.72 -12.35
N LEU A 75 1.63 3.96 -11.67
CA LEU A 75 1.25 2.70 -11.03
C LEU A 75 1.73 2.66 -9.60
N ILE A 76 0.82 2.33 -8.70
CA ILE A 76 1.13 2.15 -7.28
C ILE A 76 0.66 0.76 -6.87
N ILE A 77 1.54 0.00 -6.22
CA ILE A 77 1.28 -1.36 -5.77
C ILE A 77 0.96 -1.32 -4.28
N LEU A 78 -0.22 -1.79 -3.89
CA LEU A 78 -0.65 -1.82 -2.50
C LEU A 78 -0.14 -3.08 -1.84
N LEU A 79 0.68 -2.92 -0.80
CA LEU A 79 1.44 -4.01 -0.20
C LEU A 79 0.91 -4.48 1.16
N GLY A 80 0.06 -3.67 1.77
CA GLY A 80 -0.49 -4.01 3.08
C GLY A 80 -0.95 -2.79 3.82
N GLY A 81 -1.36 -2.96 5.06
CA GLY A 81 -1.80 -1.85 5.86
C GLY A 81 -1.77 -2.20 7.34
N GLY A 82 -2.05 -1.22 8.17
CA GLY A 82 -2.07 -1.41 9.61
C GLY A 82 -2.37 -0.12 10.34
N THR A 83 -2.27 -0.17 11.66
CA THR A 83 -2.45 1.01 12.48
C THR A 83 -1.10 1.65 12.78
N LYS A 84 -1.13 2.92 13.16
CA LYS A 84 0.05 3.65 13.59
C LYS A 84 0.82 2.92 14.69
N GLN A 85 0.12 2.26 15.59
CA GLN A 85 0.71 1.55 16.72
C GLN A 85 1.60 0.36 16.32
N ARG A 86 1.27 -0.30 15.21
CA ARG A 86 1.99 -1.48 14.75
C ARG A 86 2.95 -1.18 13.61
N GLN A 87 3.27 0.08 13.43
CA GLN A 87 3.94 0.59 12.24
C GLN A 87 5.23 -0.15 11.88
N GLN A 88 6.11 -0.39 12.86
CA GLN A 88 7.41 -1.03 12.58
C GLN A 88 7.27 -2.42 11.97
N LYS A 89 6.39 -3.22 12.55
CA LYS A 89 6.18 -4.59 12.10
C LYS A 89 5.56 -4.62 10.69
N ASP A 90 4.58 -3.75 10.47
CA ASP A 90 3.87 -3.69 9.20
C ASP A 90 4.75 -3.14 8.08
N ILE A 91 5.61 -2.15 8.39
CA ILE A 91 6.60 -1.62 7.43
C ILE A 91 7.54 -2.73 6.99
N HIS A 92 8.08 -3.48 7.94
CA HIS A 92 9.04 -4.55 7.63
C HIS A 92 8.43 -5.58 6.67
N LYS A 93 7.22 -6.03 6.97
CA LYS A 93 6.54 -7.00 6.13
C LYS A 93 6.24 -6.44 4.74
N ALA A 94 5.75 -5.21 4.67
CA ALA A 94 5.43 -4.58 3.38
C ALA A 94 6.68 -4.35 2.54
N GLU A 95 7.79 -4.00 3.19
CA GLU A 95 9.05 -3.82 2.48
C GLU A 95 9.56 -5.13 1.87
N GLU A 96 9.40 -6.24 2.58
CA GLU A 96 9.76 -7.55 2.04
C GLU A 96 8.93 -7.86 0.78
N LEU A 97 7.63 -7.54 0.82
CA LEU A 97 6.76 -7.76 -0.33
C LEU A 97 7.13 -6.84 -1.50
N TRP A 98 7.58 -5.62 -1.21
CA TRP A 98 8.04 -4.71 -2.23
C TRP A 98 9.29 -5.24 -2.94
N GLU A 99 10.24 -5.81 -2.16
CA GLU A 99 11.42 -6.44 -2.74
C GLU A 99 11.04 -7.66 -3.59
N GLU A 100 10.09 -8.45 -3.12
CA GLU A 100 9.58 -9.59 -3.89
C GLU A 100 8.96 -9.12 -5.22
N TYR A 101 8.13 -8.08 -5.18
CA TYR A 101 7.52 -7.51 -6.37
C TYR A 101 8.58 -7.09 -7.39
N LYS A 102 9.61 -6.36 -6.93
CA LYS A 102 10.67 -5.89 -7.82
C LYS A 102 11.44 -7.05 -8.46
N LYS A 103 11.70 -8.08 -7.70
CA LYS A 103 12.39 -9.27 -8.22
C LYS A 103 11.54 -10.00 -9.26
N ARG A 104 10.26 -10.16 -8.99
CA ARG A 104 9.35 -10.83 -9.92
C ARG A 104 9.23 -10.05 -11.22
N LYS A 105 9.12 -8.74 -11.12
CA LYS A 105 9.06 -7.87 -12.28
C LYS A 105 10.33 -7.97 -13.12
N LYS A 106 11.49 -7.97 -12.47
CA LYS A 106 12.78 -8.11 -13.15
C LYS A 106 12.92 -9.45 -13.85
N GLY A 107 12.50 -10.53 -13.20
CA GLY A 107 12.53 -11.87 -13.76
C GLY A 107 11.64 -12.04 -15.00
N SER A 108 10.53 -11.31 -15.06
CA SER A 108 9.59 -11.43 -16.17
C SER A 108 10.05 -10.70 -17.44
N LYS A 109 11.20 -10.02 -17.39
CA LYS A 109 11.76 -9.27 -18.52
C LYS A 109 12.76 -10.08 -19.32
N SER A 110 12.89 -11.33 -19.06
CA SER A 110 13.83 -12.18 -19.79
C SER A 110 13.49 -12.31 -21.27
#